data_f5dc17e3b51ea5fc0f98e89bed4cbe1a
#
_entry.id   f5dc17e3b51ea5fc0f98e89bed4cbe1a
#
_cell.length_a   1.000
_cell.length_b   1.000
_cell.length_c   1.000
_cell.angle_alpha   90.00
_cell.angle_beta   90.00
_cell.angle_gamma   90.00
#
_symmetry.space_group_name_H-M   'P 1'
#
loop_
_entity.id
_entity.type
_entity.pdbx_description
1 polymer ?
#
loop_
_entity_poly.entity_id
_entity_poly.type
_entity_poly.pdbx_seq_one_letter_code
_entity_poly.pdbx_strand_id
1 'polypeptide(L)'
;MDRGKVVLIGSMHFLLDAYMGFFAIYLVIAKLDPMRAALIATVTSFVGNVLQPFMGYTADRMRGRLPVFLGLCITSLSMSLIGITTVYGILFLLVLLGQVGSSFFHPAGANISSAAGYENRDRSFAYFSFIGTIGYSLSQPIFSAFTGRFGTQSSPLLALPTVLVAGSYLLFSRVEIHGPEERARMADLKNLIRKRGGPILLLFFIMVFRSAFVLSMATFLAKTYEQWGFARAVYSSAVPVFLIAGAFGILICGHVTHIVKPRVLLAATQIAFLPFFVLFLRFGQSGALLPSMLFLALSGIIVSGGHGVNIVMGHRVAPEMTSTISGILMGFAWAASSFGPTLCAYTSGMLPAFPRMASGLLLLTMFPAIAAILSLFLPHG
;
A
#
# COMPACT_ATOMS: atom_id res chain seq x y z
N MET A 1 -13.99 5.70 23.46
CA MET A 1 -13.02 6.01 22.39
C MET A 1 -12.41 7.39 22.64
N ASP A 2 -11.11 7.47 22.83
CA ASP A 2 -10.40 8.76 22.95
C ASP A 2 -10.24 9.36 21.54
N ARG A 3 -11.20 10.20 21.14
CA ARG A 3 -11.27 10.79 19.80
C ARG A 3 -10.03 11.60 19.46
N GLY A 4 -9.47 12.31 20.43
CA GLY A 4 -8.26 13.13 20.22
C GLY A 4 -7.05 12.27 19.84
N LYS A 5 -6.85 11.14 20.53
CA LYS A 5 -5.76 10.19 20.20
C LYS A 5 -5.96 9.53 18.84
N VAL A 6 -7.18 9.12 18.49
CA VAL A 6 -7.47 8.52 17.18
C VAL A 6 -7.23 9.50 16.05
N VAL A 7 -7.65 10.75 16.21
CA VAL A 7 -7.39 11.81 15.20
C VAL A 7 -5.89 12.08 15.07
N LEU A 8 -5.17 12.21 16.18
CA LEU A 8 -3.75 12.51 16.16
C LEU A 8 -2.92 11.39 15.50
N ILE A 9 -3.15 10.12 15.91
CA ILE A 9 -2.44 9.00 15.31
C ILE A 9 -2.84 8.79 13.84
N GLY A 10 -4.10 9.06 13.48
CA GLY A 10 -4.57 9.08 12.10
C GLY A 10 -3.87 10.15 11.27
N SER A 11 -3.71 11.37 11.79
CA SER A 11 -2.99 12.44 11.11
C SER A 11 -1.51 12.09 10.87
N MET A 12 -0.89 11.43 11.86
CA MET A 12 0.48 10.91 11.69
C MET A 12 0.55 9.85 10.60
N HIS A 13 -0.44 8.93 10.53
CA HIS A 13 -0.51 7.91 9.50
C HIS A 13 -0.74 8.51 8.11
N PHE A 14 -1.64 9.50 8.00
CA PHE A 14 -1.84 10.26 6.76
C PHE A 14 -0.52 10.83 6.24
N LEU A 15 0.23 11.55 7.10
CA LEU A 15 1.50 12.15 6.70
C LEU A 15 2.52 11.09 6.29
N LEU A 16 2.70 10.05 7.11
CA LEU A 16 3.65 8.98 6.82
C LEU A 16 3.39 8.35 5.45
N ASP A 17 2.16 7.96 5.19
CA ASP A 17 1.79 7.32 3.94
C ASP A 17 1.83 8.30 2.75
N ALA A 18 1.54 9.59 2.97
CA ALA A 18 1.73 10.61 1.95
C ALA A 18 3.21 10.72 1.54
N TYR A 19 4.15 10.68 2.48
CA TYR A 19 5.57 10.67 2.15
C TYR A 19 5.98 9.42 1.38
N MET A 20 5.47 8.25 1.75
CA MET A 20 5.83 6.98 1.11
C MET A 20 5.53 6.94 -0.39
N GLY A 21 4.52 7.68 -0.86
CA GLY A 21 4.17 7.75 -2.29
C GLY A 21 4.97 8.78 -3.11
N PHE A 22 5.82 9.61 -2.51
CA PHE A 22 6.55 10.67 -3.22
C PHE A 22 7.52 10.15 -4.28
N PHE A 23 8.16 9.02 -4.04
CA PHE A 23 9.14 8.48 -4.97
C PHE A 23 8.52 8.12 -6.34
N ALA A 24 7.30 7.59 -6.36
CA ALA A 24 6.62 7.20 -7.59
C ALA A 24 6.35 8.39 -8.52
N ILE A 25 5.98 9.55 -7.99
CA ILE A 25 5.79 10.76 -8.81
C ILE A 25 7.13 11.45 -9.11
N TYR A 26 8.09 11.36 -8.19
CA TYR A 26 9.42 11.95 -8.41
C TYR A 26 10.15 11.28 -9.57
N LEU A 27 10.03 9.96 -9.73
CA LEU A 27 10.60 9.26 -10.89
C LEU A 27 10.15 9.88 -12.23
N VAL A 28 8.90 10.33 -12.29
CA VAL A 28 8.32 10.95 -13.51
C VAL A 28 8.84 12.37 -13.69
N ILE A 29 8.79 13.18 -12.63
CA ILE A 29 9.20 14.59 -12.64
C ILE A 29 10.68 14.73 -12.95
N ALA A 30 11.53 13.90 -12.35
CA ALA A 30 12.99 13.90 -12.53
C ALA A 30 13.43 13.08 -13.76
N LYS A 31 12.50 12.49 -14.52
CA LYS A 31 12.76 11.67 -15.71
C LYS A 31 13.75 10.53 -15.44
N LEU A 32 13.64 9.89 -14.28
CA LEU A 32 14.49 8.77 -13.89
C LEU A 32 14.26 7.56 -14.81
N ASP A 33 15.30 6.74 -14.98
CA ASP A 33 15.17 5.47 -15.68
C ASP A 33 14.18 4.54 -14.94
N PRO A 34 13.12 4.06 -15.60
CA PRO A 34 12.06 3.30 -14.95
C PRO A 34 12.54 1.98 -14.34
N MET A 35 13.54 1.31 -14.96
CA MET A 35 14.06 0.05 -14.45
C MET A 35 14.86 0.27 -13.16
N ARG A 36 15.74 1.26 -13.13
CA ARG A 36 16.52 1.59 -11.93
C ARG A 36 15.62 2.07 -10.80
N ALA A 37 14.60 2.88 -11.11
CA ALA A 37 13.61 3.32 -10.12
C ALA A 37 12.78 2.14 -9.59
N ALA A 38 12.38 1.21 -10.45
CA ALA A 38 11.67 0.00 -10.05
C ALA A 38 12.52 -0.89 -9.14
N LEU A 39 13.82 -1.06 -9.42
CA LEU A 39 14.72 -1.81 -8.53
C LEU A 39 14.84 -1.16 -7.17
N ILE A 40 14.96 0.18 -7.09
CA ILE A 40 14.93 0.90 -5.82
C ILE A 40 13.62 0.59 -5.08
N ALA A 41 12.47 0.81 -5.72
CA ALA A 41 11.17 0.56 -5.10
C ALA A 41 11.02 -0.89 -4.62
N THR A 42 11.43 -1.86 -5.44
CA THR A 42 11.36 -3.30 -5.11
C THR A 42 12.20 -3.65 -3.91
N VAL A 43 13.50 -3.33 -3.93
CA VAL A 43 14.42 -3.75 -2.87
C VAL A 43 14.09 -3.06 -1.56
N THR A 44 13.82 -1.76 -1.60
CA THR A 44 13.52 -0.99 -0.38
C THR A 44 12.18 -1.39 0.23
N SER A 45 11.14 -1.62 -0.58
CA SER A 45 9.83 -2.10 -0.12
C SER A 45 9.92 -3.52 0.45
N PHE A 46 10.67 -4.42 -0.20
CA PHE A 46 10.93 -5.76 0.32
C PHE A 46 11.57 -5.69 1.71
N VAL A 47 12.67 -4.94 1.84
CA VAL A 47 13.37 -4.79 3.12
C VAL A 47 12.47 -4.19 4.19
N GLY A 48 11.73 -3.12 3.87
CA GLY A 48 10.82 -2.47 4.81
C GLY A 48 9.72 -3.41 5.31
N ASN A 49 9.08 -4.16 4.41
CA ASN A 49 8.02 -5.08 4.79
C ASN A 49 8.54 -6.29 5.59
N VAL A 50 9.73 -6.81 5.27
CA VAL A 50 10.38 -7.87 6.05
C VAL A 50 10.79 -7.38 7.44
N LEU A 51 11.19 -6.11 7.56
CA LEU A 51 11.57 -5.52 8.85
C LEU A 51 10.37 -5.26 9.78
N GLN A 52 9.15 -5.09 9.25
CA GLN A 52 7.97 -4.77 10.07
C GLN A 52 7.76 -5.66 11.30
N PRO A 53 7.83 -7.01 11.24
CA PRO A 53 7.68 -7.85 12.42
C PRO A 53 8.77 -7.61 13.48
N PHE A 54 10.02 -7.38 13.04
CA PHE A 54 11.16 -7.11 13.93
C PHE A 54 11.05 -5.75 14.59
N MET A 55 10.61 -4.74 13.83
CA MET A 55 10.38 -3.40 14.34
C MET A 55 9.18 -3.35 15.28
N GLY A 56 8.12 -4.13 15.01
CA GLY A 56 7.01 -4.32 15.94
C GLY A 56 7.46 -4.91 17.27
N TYR A 57 8.28 -5.95 17.24
CA TYR A 57 8.86 -6.54 18.45
C TYR A 57 9.76 -5.55 19.23
N THR A 58 10.52 -4.72 18.52
CA THR A 58 11.34 -3.68 19.12
C THR A 58 10.46 -2.56 19.70
N ALA A 59 9.41 -2.16 18.98
CA ALA A 59 8.45 -1.15 19.42
C ALA A 59 7.72 -1.56 20.71
N ASP A 60 7.37 -2.83 20.85
CA ASP A 60 6.73 -3.37 22.08
C ASP A 60 7.64 -3.26 23.32
N ARG A 61 8.95 -3.18 23.12
CA ARG A 61 9.96 -3.01 24.20
C ARG A 61 10.35 -1.56 24.45
N MET A 62 10.17 -0.71 23.47
CA MET A 62 10.39 0.73 23.59
C MET A 62 9.16 1.34 24.27
N ARG A 63 9.37 2.03 25.39
CA ARG A 63 8.26 2.64 26.14
C ARG A 63 7.53 3.71 25.31
N GLY A 64 6.22 3.55 25.17
CA GLY A 64 5.26 4.59 24.78
C GLY A 64 5.36 5.04 23.31
N ARG A 65 5.54 6.35 23.13
CA ARG A 65 5.36 7.11 21.87
C ARG A 65 6.52 7.05 20.89
N LEU A 66 7.70 6.62 21.34
CA LEU A 66 8.96 6.79 20.62
C LEU A 66 9.00 6.09 19.25
N PRO A 67 8.51 4.84 19.09
CA PRO A 67 8.52 4.18 17.79
C PRO A 67 7.71 4.91 16.72
N VAL A 68 6.51 5.39 17.08
CA VAL A 68 5.64 6.14 16.16
C VAL A 68 6.27 7.48 15.79
N PHE A 69 6.83 8.20 16.78
CA PHE A 69 7.51 9.47 16.56
C PHE A 69 8.73 9.30 15.65
N LEU A 70 9.64 8.37 15.99
CA LEU A 70 10.84 8.10 15.21
C LEU A 70 10.49 7.64 13.79
N GLY A 71 9.51 6.73 13.66
CA GLY A 71 9.05 6.23 12.38
C GLY A 71 8.60 7.36 11.47
N LEU A 72 7.74 8.26 11.96
CA LEU A 72 7.27 9.41 11.18
C LEU A 72 8.41 10.37 10.84
N CYS A 73 9.29 10.71 11.80
CA CYS A 73 10.40 11.63 11.56
C CYS A 73 11.40 11.09 10.52
N ILE A 74 11.80 9.82 10.64
CA ILE A 74 12.73 9.18 9.69
C ILE A 74 12.10 9.17 8.29
N THR A 75 10.82 8.73 8.17
CA THR A 75 10.14 8.69 6.88
C THR A 75 10.02 10.07 6.26
N SER A 76 9.54 11.06 7.03
CA SER A 76 9.29 12.40 6.49
C SER A 76 10.59 13.10 6.05
N LEU A 77 11.65 13.02 6.85
CA LEU A 77 12.93 13.62 6.51
C LEU A 77 13.53 12.98 5.26
N SER A 78 13.63 11.64 5.24
CA SER A 78 14.23 10.93 4.11
C SER A 78 13.43 11.12 2.81
N MET A 79 12.11 10.98 2.86
CA MET A 79 11.28 11.09 1.66
C MET A 79 11.11 12.52 1.17
N SER A 80 11.22 13.53 2.04
CA SER A 80 11.24 14.94 1.61
C SER A 80 12.54 15.33 0.91
N LEU A 81 13.66 14.67 1.23
CA LEU A 81 14.96 14.93 0.61
C LEU A 81 15.11 14.33 -0.79
N ILE A 82 14.21 13.47 -1.28
CA ILE A 82 14.38 12.85 -2.60
C ILE A 82 14.46 13.88 -3.74
N GLY A 83 13.76 15.01 -3.63
CA GLY A 83 13.67 16.01 -4.70
C GLY A 83 14.96 16.81 -4.94
N ILE A 84 15.98 16.72 -4.07
CA ILE A 84 17.24 17.46 -4.22
C ILE A 84 18.32 16.65 -4.96
N THR A 85 18.08 15.40 -5.33
CA THR A 85 19.09 14.52 -5.96
C THR A 85 18.49 13.62 -7.04
N THR A 86 19.27 13.35 -8.07
CA THR A 86 18.99 12.33 -9.09
C THR A 86 19.97 11.16 -9.03
N VAL A 87 20.88 11.17 -8.05
CA VAL A 87 21.88 10.11 -7.86
C VAL A 87 21.19 8.86 -7.30
N TYR A 88 21.15 7.77 -8.06
CA TYR A 88 20.42 6.54 -7.71
C TYR A 88 20.84 5.94 -6.38
N GLY A 89 22.14 5.96 -6.02
CA GLY A 89 22.62 5.46 -4.72
C GLY A 89 22.07 6.28 -3.54
N ILE A 90 21.97 7.60 -3.69
CA ILE A 90 21.39 8.48 -2.66
C ILE A 90 19.86 8.27 -2.59
N LEU A 91 19.19 8.17 -3.76
CA LEU A 91 17.76 7.86 -3.81
C LEU A 91 17.46 6.52 -3.15
N PHE A 92 18.27 5.48 -3.43
CA PHE A 92 18.12 4.18 -2.77
C PHE A 92 18.20 4.30 -1.26
N LEU A 93 19.20 5.01 -0.74
CA LEU A 93 19.38 5.21 0.70
C LEU A 93 18.20 5.98 1.32
N LEU A 94 17.76 7.07 0.69
CA LEU A 94 16.63 7.87 1.17
C LEU A 94 15.33 7.07 1.20
N VAL A 95 15.02 6.33 0.12
CA VAL A 95 13.81 5.49 0.06
C VAL A 95 13.90 4.35 1.06
N LEU A 96 15.08 3.72 1.23
CA LEU A 96 15.29 2.67 2.24
C LEU A 96 15.07 3.20 3.66
N LEU A 97 15.60 4.37 4.00
CA LEU A 97 15.36 5.02 5.30
C LEU A 97 13.88 5.32 5.50
N GLY A 98 13.17 5.77 4.45
CA GLY A 98 11.71 5.95 4.49
C GLY A 98 10.97 4.65 4.82
N GLN A 99 11.37 3.55 4.20
CA GLN A 99 10.80 2.22 4.46
C GLN A 99 11.10 1.71 5.88
N VAL A 100 12.32 1.96 6.39
CA VAL A 100 12.69 1.64 7.78
C VAL A 100 11.84 2.45 8.75
N GLY A 101 11.66 3.76 8.53
CA GLY A 101 10.77 4.58 9.35
C GLY A 101 9.33 4.06 9.34
N SER A 102 8.82 3.73 8.16
CA SER A 102 7.50 3.13 7.97
C SER A 102 7.34 1.81 8.73
N SER A 103 8.35 0.95 8.74
CA SER A 103 8.33 -0.32 9.47
C SER A 103 8.32 -0.15 11.00
N PHE A 104 8.85 0.94 11.53
CA PHE A 104 8.69 1.31 12.95
C PHE A 104 7.28 1.81 13.25
N PHE A 105 6.74 2.65 12.36
CA PHE A 105 5.47 3.33 12.60
C PHE A 105 4.26 2.38 12.55
N HIS A 106 4.13 1.57 11.49
CA HIS A 106 2.89 0.84 11.23
C HIS A 106 2.47 -0.10 12.36
N PRO A 107 3.33 -1.00 12.89
CA PRO A 107 2.92 -1.90 13.97
C PRO A 107 2.60 -1.14 15.26
N ALA A 108 3.40 -0.13 15.61
CA ALA A 108 3.18 0.68 16.80
C ALA A 108 1.94 1.56 16.69
N GLY A 109 1.73 2.22 15.54
CA GLY A 109 0.56 3.05 15.27
C GLY A 109 -0.74 2.26 15.25
N ALA A 110 -0.74 1.08 14.65
CA ALA A 110 -1.87 0.16 14.64
C ALA A 110 -2.25 -0.28 16.06
N ASN A 111 -1.27 -0.61 16.90
CA ASN A 111 -1.48 -0.98 18.30
C ASN A 111 -2.08 0.18 19.11
N ILE A 112 -1.49 1.38 19.01
CA ILE A 112 -2.00 2.58 19.70
C ILE A 112 -3.42 2.92 19.25
N SER A 113 -3.70 2.87 17.96
CA SER A 113 -5.03 3.16 17.42
C SER A 113 -6.07 2.17 17.93
N SER A 114 -5.76 0.88 17.90
CA SER A 114 -6.63 -0.17 18.42
C SER A 114 -6.88 -0.02 19.92
N ALA A 115 -5.84 0.28 20.70
CA ALA A 115 -5.96 0.52 22.15
C ALA A 115 -6.81 1.76 22.48
N ALA A 116 -6.69 2.85 21.69
CA ALA A 116 -7.52 4.05 21.85
C ALA A 116 -9.01 3.82 21.58
N GLY A 117 -9.36 2.74 20.90
CA GLY A 117 -10.73 2.34 20.56
C GLY A 117 -11.55 1.79 21.71
N TYR A 118 -10.93 1.35 22.82
CA TYR A 118 -11.60 0.65 23.95
C TYR A 118 -12.55 -0.45 23.48
N GLU A 119 -13.86 -0.19 23.49
CA GLU A 119 -14.92 -1.14 23.12
C GLU A 119 -15.02 -1.40 21.62
N ASN A 120 -14.43 -0.54 20.77
CA ASN A 120 -14.51 -0.60 19.30
C ASN A 120 -13.11 -0.60 18.64
N ARG A 121 -12.24 -1.52 19.05
CA ARG A 121 -10.87 -1.65 18.55
C ARG A 121 -10.82 -1.77 17.03
N ASP A 122 -11.66 -2.61 16.44
CA ASP A 122 -11.73 -2.84 15.00
C ASP A 122 -12.10 -1.58 14.22
N ARG A 123 -13.04 -0.80 14.75
CA ARG A 123 -13.47 0.47 14.15
C ARG A 123 -12.36 1.51 14.20
N SER A 124 -11.62 1.62 15.30
CA SER A 124 -10.48 2.52 15.41
C SER A 124 -9.36 2.15 14.45
N PHE A 125 -9.06 0.86 14.32
CA PHE A 125 -8.09 0.36 13.34
C PHE A 125 -8.55 0.63 11.89
N ALA A 126 -9.83 0.46 11.59
CA ALA A 126 -10.38 0.76 10.26
C ALA A 126 -10.24 2.25 9.91
N TYR A 127 -10.49 3.16 10.85
CA TYR A 127 -10.24 4.59 10.64
C TYR A 127 -8.75 4.89 10.45
N PHE A 128 -7.88 4.30 11.24
CA PHE A 128 -6.44 4.43 11.08
C PHE A 128 -5.98 4.01 9.68
N SER A 129 -6.40 2.83 9.22
CA SER A 129 -6.06 2.31 7.89
C SER A 129 -6.64 3.16 6.76
N PHE A 130 -7.88 3.61 6.90
CA PHE A 130 -8.54 4.46 5.90
C PHE A 130 -7.80 5.80 5.73
N ILE A 131 -7.45 6.47 6.84
CA ILE A 131 -6.75 7.76 6.81
C ILE A 131 -5.35 7.62 6.19
N GLY A 132 -4.60 6.54 6.49
CA GLY A 132 -3.34 6.22 5.84
C GLY A 132 -3.50 6.02 4.33
N THR A 133 -4.50 5.23 3.91
CA THR A 133 -4.80 5.03 2.50
C THR A 133 -5.08 6.34 1.76
N ILE A 134 -5.82 7.27 2.37
CA ILE A 134 -6.04 8.61 1.79
C ILE A 134 -4.72 9.38 1.69
N GLY A 135 -3.86 9.32 2.72
CA GLY A 135 -2.53 9.94 2.69
C GLY A 135 -1.70 9.43 1.52
N TYR A 136 -1.58 8.11 1.39
CA TYR A 136 -0.86 7.48 0.27
C TYR A 136 -1.46 7.85 -1.10
N SER A 137 -2.78 7.87 -1.20
CA SER A 137 -3.47 8.23 -2.44
C SER A 137 -3.18 9.67 -2.87
N LEU A 138 -3.13 10.61 -1.92
CA LEU A 138 -2.87 12.02 -2.19
C LEU A 138 -1.39 12.39 -2.28
N SER A 139 -0.48 11.45 -2.05
CA SER A 139 0.97 11.66 -2.08
C SER A 139 1.46 12.33 -3.37
N GLN A 140 1.04 11.78 -4.50
CA GLN A 140 1.52 12.23 -5.82
C GLN A 140 1.03 13.63 -6.18
N PRO A 141 -0.26 14.00 -6.07
CA PRO A 141 -0.70 15.37 -6.30
C PRO A 141 -0.09 16.37 -5.30
N ILE A 142 0.08 16.01 -4.03
CA ILE A 142 0.72 16.88 -3.03
C ILE A 142 2.16 17.21 -3.45
N PHE A 143 2.98 16.20 -3.71
CA PHE A 143 4.37 16.40 -4.12
C PHE A 143 4.44 17.14 -5.47
N SER A 144 3.60 16.75 -6.43
CA SER A 144 3.56 17.34 -7.75
C SER A 144 3.18 18.83 -7.73
N ALA A 145 2.12 19.20 -6.98
CA ALA A 145 1.66 20.58 -6.87
C ALA A 145 2.72 21.46 -6.18
N PHE A 146 3.27 20.97 -5.05
CA PHE A 146 4.29 21.70 -4.31
C PHE A 146 5.55 21.95 -5.15
N THR A 147 6.13 20.89 -5.73
CA THR A 147 7.35 21.00 -6.53
C THR A 147 7.12 21.67 -7.88
N GLY A 148 5.87 21.67 -8.39
CA GLY A 148 5.49 22.44 -9.57
C GLY A 148 5.52 23.93 -9.36
N ARG A 149 5.20 24.39 -8.14
CA ARG A 149 5.19 25.81 -7.77
C ARG A 149 6.56 26.30 -7.29
N PHE A 150 7.28 25.50 -6.48
CA PHE A 150 8.48 25.92 -5.78
C PHE A 150 9.77 25.27 -6.28
N GLY A 151 9.68 24.37 -7.26
CA GLY A 151 10.80 23.56 -7.74
C GLY A 151 11.07 22.32 -6.87
N THR A 152 11.74 21.33 -7.45
CA THR A 152 12.05 20.06 -6.73
C THR A 152 13.04 20.27 -5.58
N GLN A 153 13.94 21.27 -5.70
CA GLN A 153 14.91 21.63 -4.66
C GLN A 153 14.26 22.09 -3.35
N SER A 154 12.99 22.53 -3.40
CA SER A 154 12.24 22.94 -2.21
C SER A 154 11.54 21.78 -1.50
N SER A 155 11.64 20.55 -2.02
CA SER A 155 10.99 19.38 -1.43
C SER A 155 11.31 19.13 0.06
N PRO A 156 12.50 19.49 0.61
CA PRO A 156 12.75 19.36 2.05
C PRO A 156 11.74 20.11 2.93
N LEU A 157 11.13 21.19 2.43
CA LEU A 157 10.10 21.94 3.16
C LEU A 157 8.82 21.13 3.38
N LEU A 158 8.61 20.09 2.59
CA LEU A 158 7.48 19.16 2.82
C LEU A 158 7.60 18.40 4.15
N ALA A 159 8.77 18.40 4.82
CA ALA A 159 8.90 17.84 6.16
C ALA A 159 8.27 18.73 7.27
N LEU A 160 7.99 20.00 7.01
CA LEU A 160 7.48 20.95 8.02
C LEU A 160 6.16 20.49 8.69
N PRO A 161 5.15 19.95 7.98
CA PRO A 161 3.94 19.44 8.62
C PRO A 161 4.23 18.37 9.68
N THR A 162 5.28 17.58 9.49
CA THR A 162 5.71 16.57 10.48
C THR A 162 6.17 17.21 11.78
N VAL A 163 6.85 18.33 11.73
CA VAL A 163 7.32 19.04 12.95
C VAL A 163 6.13 19.43 13.81
N LEU A 164 5.05 19.93 13.20
CA LEU A 164 3.83 20.32 13.91
C LEU A 164 3.11 19.10 14.50
N VAL A 165 2.88 18.06 13.69
CA VAL A 165 2.09 16.89 14.11
C VAL A 165 2.88 16.01 15.08
N ALA A 166 4.18 15.77 14.82
CA ALA A 166 5.03 15.01 15.73
C ALA A 166 5.31 15.77 17.05
N GLY A 167 5.47 17.08 16.98
CA GLY A 167 5.58 17.93 18.17
C GLY A 167 4.31 17.88 19.02
N SER A 168 3.13 18.02 18.40
CA SER A 168 1.85 17.86 19.09
C SER A 168 1.70 16.46 19.72
N TYR A 169 2.14 15.42 19.03
CA TYR A 169 2.11 14.07 19.55
C TYR A 169 2.98 13.91 20.81
N LEU A 170 4.18 14.47 20.83
CA LEU A 170 5.05 14.44 22.01
C LEU A 170 4.47 15.22 23.19
N LEU A 171 3.83 16.36 22.93
CA LEU A 171 3.29 17.22 23.99
C LEU A 171 2.00 16.68 24.58
N PHE A 172 1.07 16.18 23.76
CA PHE A 172 -0.29 15.88 24.18
C PHE A 172 -0.60 14.39 24.35
N SER A 173 0.24 13.48 23.82
CA SER A 173 -0.02 12.05 23.92
C SER A 173 0.62 11.44 25.19
N ARG A 174 -0.23 11.07 26.15
CA ARG A 174 0.13 10.20 27.30
C ARG A 174 -0.26 8.77 26.98
N VAL A 175 0.35 8.15 25.97
CA VAL A 175 0.02 6.78 25.58
C VAL A 175 0.96 5.81 26.28
N GLU A 176 0.41 5.00 27.19
CA GLU A 176 1.06 3.79 27.67
C GLU A 176 0.70 2.67 26.71
N ILE A 177 1.70 2.08 26.07
CA ILE A 177 1.52 0.85 25.29
C ILE A 177 1.52 -0.29 26.30
N HIS A 178 0.36 -0.92 26.50
CA HIS A 178 0.33 -2.20 27.19
C HIS A 178 0.89 -3.25 26.24
N GLY A 179 1.84 -4.05 26.72
CA GLY A 179 2.42 -5.15 25.94
C GLY A 179 1.34 -6.13 25.49
N PRO A 180 1.61 -6.94 24.47
CA PRO A 180 0.63 -7.88 23.93
C PRO A 180 0.16 -8.83 25.01
N GLU A 181 -1.15 -8.85 25.26
CA GLU A 181 -1.80 -9.95 25.96
C GLU A 181 -1.57 -11.21 25.12
N GLU A 182 -1.01 -12.25 25.74
CA GLU A 182 -0.73 -13.59 25.22
C GLU A 182 -0.01 -13.66 23.85
N ARG A 183 1.30 -13.91 23.92
CA ARG A 183 2.11 -14.24 22.75
C ARG A 183 1.70 -15.63 22.25
N ALA A 184 1.18 -15.71 21.01
CA ALA A 184 1.08 -16.97 20.31
C ALA A 184 2.45 -17.69 20.38
N ARG A 185 2.48 -18.90 20.91
CA ARG A 185 3.72 -19.66 21.06
C ARG A 185 4.14 -20.19 19.69
N MET A 186 5.45 -20.25 19.41
CA MET A 186 5.95 -20.81 18.15
C MET A 186 5.46 -22.24 17.87
N ALA A 187 5.17 -23.01 18.92
CA ALA A 187 4.58 -24.35 18.81
C ALA A 187 3.16 -24.31 18.19
N ASP A 188 2.37 -23.28 18.51
CA ASP A 188 1.01 -23.14 18.01
C ASP A 188 1.02 -22.79 16.52
N LEU A 189 1.97 -21.95 16.09
CA LEU A 189 2.17 -21.62 14.67
C LEU A 189 2.57 -22.88 13.86
N LYS A 190 3.47 -23.71 14.37
CA LYS A 190 3.86 -24.96 13.70
C LYS A 190 2.68 -25.93 13.55
N ASN A 191 1.86 -26.04 14.57
CA ASN A 191 0.65 -26.87 14.55
C ASN A 191 -0.39 -26.32 13.56
N LEU A 192 -0.59 -25.00 13.52
CA LEU A 192 -1.48 -24.35 12.57
C LEU A 192 -1.04 -24.61 11.13
N ILE A 193 0.23 -24.38 10.81
CA ILE A 193 0.77 -24.62 9.46
C ILE A 193 0.62 -26.10 9.07
N ARG A 194 0.86 -27.04 10.00
CA ARG A 194 0.68 -28.47 9.72
C ARG A 194 -0.76 -28.85 9.41
N LYS A 195 -1.75 -28.25 10.10
CA LYS A 195 -3.16 -28.60 9.96
C LYS A 195 -3.87 -27.82 8.84
N ARG A 196 -3.52 -26.55 8.64
CA ARG A 196 -4.23 -25.59 7.76
C ARG A 196 -3.31 -24.84 6.79
N GLY A 197 -2.09 -25.33 6.58
CA GLY A 197 -1.07 -24.66 5.76
C GLY A 197 -1.49 -24.50 4.29
N GLY A 198 -2.19 -25.46 3.71
CA GLY A 198 -2.67 -25.38 2.33
C GLY A 198 -3.55 -24.16 2.05
N PRO A 199 -4.68 -23.98 2.76
CA PRO A 199 -5.51 -22.79 2.63
C PRO A 199 -4.77 -21.48 2.95
N ILE A 200 -3.89 -21.46 3.96
CA ILE A 200 -3.09 -20.27 4.31
C ILE A 200 -2.14 -19.92 3.16
N LEU A 201 -1.49 -20.91 2.57
CA LEU A 201 -0.57 -20.72 1.44
C LEU A 201 -1.29 -20.23 0.18
N LEU A 202 -2.50 -20.75 -0.09
CA LEU A 202 -3.34 -20.24 -1.19
C LEU A 202 -3.69 -18.77 -0.97
N LEU A 203 -4.18 -18.39 0.21
CA LEU A 203 -4.52 -17.00 0.54
C LEU A 203 -3.28 -16.10 0.46
N PHE A 204 -2.11 -16.59 0.89
CA PHE A 204 -0.84 -15.89 0.78
C PHE A 204 -0.49 -15.58 -0.68
N PHE A 205 -0.50 -16.58 -1.58
CA PHE A 205 -0.17 -16.36 -3.00
C PHE A 205 -1.23 -15.52 -3.72
N ILE A 206 -2.52 -15.67 -3.40
CA ILE A 206 -3.58 -14.78 -3.91
C ILE A 206 -3.25 -13.33 -3.55
N MET A 207 -2.85 -13.08 -2.28
CA MET A 207 -2.45 -11.75 -1.83
C MET A 207 -1.19 -11.25 -2.54
N VAL A 208 -0.15 -12.10 -2.69
CA VAL A 208 1.10 -11.75 -3.39
C VAL A 208 0.83 -11.30 -4.81
N PHE A 209 0.14 -12.11 -5.59
CA PHE A 209 -0.11 -11.82 -7.00
C PHE A 209 -0.97 -10.56 -7.17
N ARG A 210 -2.07 -10.45 -6.44
CA ARG A 210 -2.90 -9.23 -6.48
C ARG A 210 -2.09 -7.99 -6.09
N SER A 211 -1.33 -8.05 -5.01
CA SER A 211 -0.59 -6.90 -4.50
C SER A 211 0.57 -6.51 -5.43
N ALA A 212 1.21 -7.45 -6.11
CA ALA A 212 2.24 -7.16 -7.11
C ALA A 212 1.69 -6.29 -8.26
N PHE A 213 0.46 -6.59 -8.72
CA PHE A 213 -0.23 -5.74 -9.70
C PHE A 213 -0.54 -4.34 -9.13
N VAL A 214 -1.14 -4.26 -7.94
CA VAL A 214 -1.52 -2.98 -7.32
C VAL A 214 -0.31 -2.09 -7.03
N LEU A 215 0.81 -2.67 -6.55
CA LEU A 215 2.06 -1.93 -6.34
C LEU A 215 2.63 -1.39 -7.66
N SER A 216 2.54 -2.17 -8.73
CA SER A 216 2.99 -1.73 -10.06
C SER A 216 2.12 -0.59 -10.58
N MET A 217 0.80 -0.65 -10.36
CA MET A 217 -0.11 0.45 -10.67
C MET A 217 0.27 1.72 -9.88
N ALA A 218 0.45 1.61 -8.56
CA ALA A 218 0.84 2.74 -7.73
C ALA A 218 2.18 3.38 -8.16
N THR A 219 3.12 2.56 -8.64
CA THR A 219 4.44 3.02 -9.08
C THR A 219 4.44 3.66 -10.46
N PHE A 220 3.73 3.06 -11.44
CA PHE A 220 3.88 3.42 -12.85
C PHE A 220 2.66 4.06 -13.50
N LEU A 221 1.54 4.20 -12.80
CA LEU A 221 0.35 4.79 -13.39
C LEU A 221 0.57 6.25 -13.84
N ALA A 222 1.26 7.05 -13.00
CA ALA A 222 1.64 8.41 -13.37
C ALA A 222 2.57 8.43 -14.60
N LYS A 223 3.57 7.51 -14.66
CA LYS A 223 4.47 7.39 -15.80
C LYS A 223 3.73 6.98 -17.07
N THR A 224 2.72 6.15 -16.96
CA THR A 224 1.89 5.73 -18.09
C THR A 224 1.13 6.92 -18.70
N TYR A 225 0.47 7.73 -17.87
CA TYR A 225 -0.21 8.95 -18.33
C TYR A 225 0.75 10.01 -18.88
N GLU A 226 1.94 10.16 -18.28
CA GLU A 226 2.99 11.05 -18.80
C GLU A 226 3.44 10.59 -20.20
N GLN A 227 3.62 9.29 -20.42
CA GLN A 227 3.98 8.74 -21.71
C GLN A 227 2.90 8.90 -22.79
N TRP A 228 1.63 9.04 -22.39
CA TRP A 228 0.52 9.39 -23.29
C TRP A 228 0.40 10.90 -23.55
N GLY A 229 1.30 11.73 -22.98
CA GLY A 229 1.35 13.17 -23.22
C GLY A 229 0.41 14.01 -22.35
N PHE A 230 -0.18 13.43 -21.30
CA PHE A 230 -1.06 14.19 -20.40
C PHE A 230 -0.29 15.16 -19.50
N ALA A 231 -0.94 16.28 -19.17
CA ALA A 231 -0.38 17.31 -18.33
C ALA A 231 -0.09 16.79 -16.89
N ARG A 232 0.82 17.48 -16.20
CA ARG A 232 1.28 17.12 -14.84
C ARG A 232 0.15 16.94 -13.84
N ALA A 233 -0.86 17.80 -13.84
CA ALA A 233 -2.01 17.69 -12.95
C ALA A 233 -2.80 16.40 -13.19
N VAL A 234 -2.89 15.94 -14.44
CA VAL A 234 -3.59 14.71 -14.82
C VAL A 234 -2.81 13.48 -14.35
N TYR A 235 -1.53 13.37 -14.74
CA TYR A 235 -0.77 12.16 -14.40
C TYR A 235 -0.55 12.01 -12.87
N SER A 236 -0.44 13.10 -12.12
CA SER A 236 -0.34 13.03 -10.66
C SER A 236 -1.65 12.66 -9.96
N SER A 237 -2.81 12.81 -10.64
CA SER A 237 -4.13 12.45 -10.09
C SER A 237 -4.54 11.00 -10.40
N ALA A 238 -3.82 10.30 -11.26
CA ALA A 238 -4.19 8.96 -11.70
C ALA A 238 -4.15 7.93 -10.55
N VAL A 239 -3.13 7.97 -9.70
CA VAL A 239 -3.02 7.07 -8.53
C VAL A 239 -4.12 7.33 -7.50
N PRO A 240 -4.44 8.59 -7.11
CA PRO A 240 -5.61 8.88 -6.28
C PRO A 240 -6.91 8.29 -6.83
N VAL A 241 -7.18 8.46 -8.12
CA VAL A 241 -8.39 7.90 -8.75
C VAL A 241 -8.45 6.39 -8.56
N PHE A 242 -7.36 5.67 -8.85
CA PHE A 242 -7.30 4.22 -8.72
C PHE A 242 -7.45 3.73 -7.28
N LEU A 243 -6.71 4.32 -6.34
CA LEU A 243 -6.65 3.85 -4.95
C LEU A 243 -7.89 4.24 -4.14
N ILE A 244 -8.40 5.46 -4.31
CA ILE A 244 -9.62 5.90 -3.62
C ILE A 244 -10.82 5.09 -4.14
N ALA A 245 -10.92 4.91 -5.44
CA ALA A 245 -11.94 4.02 -6.03
C ALA A 245 -11.79 2.59 -5.48
N GLY A 246 -10.56 2.08 -5.37
CA GLY A 246 -10.27 0.79 -4.77
C GLY A 246 -10.74 0.66 -3.32
N ALA A 247 -10.62 1.71 -2.51
CA ALA A 247 -11.12 1.74 -1.14
C ALA A 247 -12.64 1.54 -1.08
N PHE A 248 -13.40 2.16 -2.00
CA PHE A 248 -14.84 1.89 -2.15
C PHE A 248 -15.11 0.43 -2.55
N GLY A 249 -14.27 -0.15 -3.42
CA GLY A 249 -14.37 -1.55 -3.79
C GLY A 249 -14.26 -2.50 -2.59
N ILE A 250 -13.34 -2.23 -1.67
CA ILE A 250 -13.19 -3.00 -0.43
C ILE A 250 -14.46 -2.92 0.41
N LEU A 251 -15.05 -1.72 0.56
CA LEU A 251 -16.31 -1.53 1.30
C LEU A 251 -17.47 -2.29 0.64
N ILE A 252 -17.63 -2.17 -0.67
CA ILE A 252 -18.68 -2.86 -1.43
C ILE A 252 -18.55 -4.38 -1.26
N CYS A 253 -17.36 -4.92 -1.47
CA CYS A 253 -17.13 -6.36 -1.35
C CYS A 253 -17.36 -6.86 0.09
N GLY A 254 -17.00 -6.07 1.11
CA GLY A 254 -17.31 -6.39 2.50
C GLY A 254 -18.80 -6.61 2.76
N HIS A 255 -19.68 -5.81 2.13
CA HIS A 255 -21.14 -5.99 2.22
C HIS A 255 -21.63 -7.18 1.36
N VAL A 256 -21.03 -7.39 0.19
CA VAL A 256 -21.45 -8.46 -0.73
C VAL A 256 -21.09 -9.86 -0.21
N THR A 257 -20.16 -10.00 0.73
CA THR A 257 -19.81 -11.30 1.36
C THR A 257 -20.97 -12.01 2.07
N HIS A 258 -22.06 -11.29 2.39
CA HIS A 258 -23.27 -11.89 2.95
C HIS A 258 -24.13 -12.61 1.89
N ILE A 259 -23.96 -12.25 0.62
CA ILE A 259 -24.79 -12.75 -0.49
C ILE A 259 -23.98 -13.71 -1.36
N VAL A 260 -22.69 -13.42 -1.59
CA VAL A 260 -21.83 -14.20 -2.47
C VAL A 260 -20.76 -14.92 -1.66
N LYS A 261 -20.52 -16.19 -1.99
CA LYS A 261 -19.45 -16.99 -1.35
C LYS A 261 -18.10 -16.29 -1.48
N PRO A 262 -17.32 -16.11 -0.40
CA PRO A 262 -16.07 -15.34 -0.42
C PRO A 262 -15.07 -15.78 -1.49
N ARG A 263 -14.92 -17.09 -1.72
CA ARG A 263 -14.02 -17.61 -2.77
C ARG A 263 -14.44 -17.19 -4.18
N VAL A 264 -15.76 -17.13 -4.45
CA VAL A 264 -16.30 -16.70 -5.75
C VAL A 264 -16.09 -15.21 -5.92
N LEU A 265 -16.31 -14.43 -4.85
CA LEU A 265 -16.08 -12.99 -4.85
C LEU A 265 -14.59 -12.67 -5.06
N LEU A 266 -13.67 -13.42 -4.42
CA LEU A 266 -12.23 -13.29 -4.67
C LEU A 266 -11.90 -13.56 -6.14
N ALA A 267 -12.35 -14.68 -6.72
CA ALA A 267 -12.10 -15.00 -8.11
C ALA A 267 -12.70 -13.95 -9.05
N ALA A 268 -13.95 -13.55 -8.81
CA ALA A 268 -14.67 -12.60 -9.65
C ALA A 268 -13.96 -11.22 -9.66
N THR A 269 -13.53 -10.70 -8.52
CA THR A 269 -12.86 -9.40 -8.44
C THR A 269 -11.51 -9.40 -9.16
N GLN A 270 -10.82 -10.54 -9.22
CA GLN A 270 -9.52 -10.66 -9.90
C GLN A 270 -9.64 -10.86 -11.43
N ILE A 271 -10.82 -11.15 -11.96
CA ILE A 271 -11.04 -11.30 -13.41
C ILE A 271 -11.91 -10.17 -13.97
N ALA A 272 -12.98 -9.78 -13.27
CA ALA A 272 -13.97 -8.84 -13.79
C ALA A 272 -13.41 -7.42 -14.02
N PHE A 273 -12.26 -7.05 -13.45
CA PHE A 273 -11.64 -5.78 -13.73
C PHE A 273 -10.97 -5.71 -15.12
N LEU A 274 -10.60 -6.84 -15.72
CA LEU A 274 -9.81 -6.89 -16.98
C LEU A 274 -10.43 -6.09 -18.13
N PRO A 275 -11.71 -6.24 -18.49
CA PRO A 275 -12.29 -5.46 -19.59
C PRO A 275 -12.20 -3.95 -19.32
N PHE A 276 -12.47 -3.50 -18.10
CA PHE A 276 -12.36 -2.10 -17.73
C PHE A 276 -10.91 -1.62 -17.78
N PHE A 277 -9.95 -2.45 -17.38
CA PHE A 277 -8.54 -2.14 -17.45
C PHE A 277 -8.04 -1.99 -18.91
N VAL A 278 -8.49 -2.87 -19.81
CA VAL A 278 -8.16 -2.74 -21.25
C VAL A 278 -8.78 -1.47 -21.82
N LEU A 279 -10.02 -1.13 -21.48
CA LEU A 279 -10.66 0.12 -21.89
C LEU A 279 -9.93 1.35 -21.35
N PHE A 280 -9.50 1.32 -20.07
CA PHE A 280 -8.63 2.35 -19.50
C PHE A 280 -7.39 2.58 -20.35
N LEU A 281 -6.66 1.52 -20.71
CA LEU A 281 -5.45 1.63 -21.53
C LEU A 281 -5.76 2.16 -22.94
N ARG A 282 -6.82 1.69 -23.58
CA ARG A 282 -7.21 2.13 -24.93
C ARG A 282 -7.60 3.61 -24.96
N PHE A 283 -8.45 4.05 -24.06
CA PHE A 283 -8.87 5.44 -23.99
C PHE A 283 -7.72 6.38 -23.57
N GLY A 284 -6.85 5.94 -22.66
CA GLY A 284 -5.67 6.71 -22.28
C GLY A 284 -4.72 6.91 -23.46
N GLN A 285 -4.45 5.85 -24.20
CA GLN A 285 -3.60 5.91 -25.40
C GLN A 285 -4.18 6.78 -26.52
N SER A 286 -5.50 6.83 -26.68
CA SER A 286 -6.18 7.70 -27.64
C SER A 286 -6.29 9.17 -27.21
N GLY A 287 -5.82 9.53 -26.02
CA GLY A 287 -5.94 10.88 -25.45
C GLY A 287 -7.31 11.20 -24.83
N ALA A 288 -8.23 10.24 -24.77
CA ALA A 288 -9.56 10.41 -24.18
C ALA A 288 -9.53 10.37 -22.65
N LEU A 289 -9.27 11.49 -22.01
CA LEU A 289 -9.02 11.59 -20.57
C LEU A 289 -10.18 11.07 -19.72
N LEU A 290 -11.40 11.59 -19.94
CA LEU A 290 -12.54 11.28 -19.06
C LEU A 290 -12.92 9.80 -19.08
N PRO A 291 -13.08 9.13 -20.25
CA PRO A 291 -13.28 7.68 -20.28
C PRO A 291 -12.12 6.89 -19.66
N SER A 292 -10.87 7.30 -19.90
CA SER A 292 -9.70 6.67 -19.30
C SER A 292 -9.76 6.69 -17.77
N MET A 293 -10.01 7.83 -17.16
CA MET A 293 -10.13 7.98 -15.70
C MET A 293 -11.33 7.19 -15.14
N LEU A 294 -12.46 7.17 -15.85
CA LEU A 294 -13.63 6.39 -15.45
C LEU A 294 -13.32 4.89 -15.41
N PHE A 295 -12.73 4.36 -16.47
CA PHE A 295 -12.40 2.93 -16.53
C PHE A 295 -11.25 2.55 -15.59
N LEU A 296 -10.33 3.47 -15.31
CA LEU A 296 -9.32 3.33 -14.27
C LEU A 296 -9.97 3.19 -12.88
N ALA A 297 -10.93 4.05 -12.55
CA ALA A 297 -11.68 4.00 -11.29
C ALA A 297 -12.45 2.68 -11.15
N LEU A 298 -13.18 2.25 -12.20
CA LEU A 298 -13.90 0.98 -12.21
C LEU A 298 -12.95 -0.21 -12.02
N SER A 299 -11.78 -0.19 -12.67
CA SER A 299 -10.74 -1.20 -12.47
C SER A 299 -10.25 -1.23 -11.02
N GLY A 300 -10.03 -0.06 -10.43
CA GLY A 300 -9.63 0.10 -9.03
C GLY A 300 -10.65 -0.47 -8.06
N ILE A 301 -11.95 -0.12 -8.22
CA ILE A 301 -13.06 -0.65 -7.41
C ILE A 301 -13.03 -2.18 -7.42
N ILE A 302 -12.98 -2.78 -8.61
CA ILE A 302 -13.15 -4.22 -8.76
C ILE A 302 -11.92 -4.98 -8.24
N VAL A 303 -10.71 -4.65 -8.70
CA VAL A 303 -9.50 -5.43 -8.34
C VAL A 303 -9.14 -5.30 -6.86
N SER A 304 -9.43 -4.15 -6.23
CA SER A 304 -9.15 -3.93 -4.81
C SER A 304 -10.18 -4.60 -3.90
N GLY A 305 -11.38 -4.84 -4.36
CA GLY A 305 -12.47 -5.41 -3.57
C GLY A 305 -12.12 -6.74 -2.88
N GLY A 306 -11.32 -7.59 -3.54
CA GLY A 306 -10.88 -8.86 -2.97
C GLY A 306 -9.91 -8.74 -1.77
N HIS A 307 -9.34 -7.57 -1.49
CA HIS A 307 -8.34 -7.41 -0.43
C HIS A 307 -8.89 -7.77 0.96
N GLY A 308 -9.98 -7.12 1.35
CA GLY A 308 -10.60 -7.38 2.66
C GLY A 308 -11.17 -8.79 2.77
N VAL A 309 -11.73 -9.31 1.68
CA VAL A 309 -12.27 -10.68 1.62
C VAL A 309 -11.16 -11.71 1.88
N ASN A 310 -9.97 -11.52 1.30
CA ASN A 310 -8.82 -12.40 1.51
C ASN A 310 -8.40 -12.47 3.00
N ILE A 311 -8.32 -11.33 3.66
CA ILE A 311 -7.95 -11.25 5.10
C ILE A 311 -9.03 -11.93 5.97
N VAL A 312 -10.31 -11.64 5.72
CA VAL A 312 -11.41 -12.25 6.47
C VAL A 312 -11.44 -13.77 6.28
N MET A 313 -11.17 -14.27 5.08
CA MET A 313 -11.01 -15.70 4.86
C MET A 313 -9.85 -16.29 5.64
N GLY A 314 -8.73 -15.58 5.73
CA GLY A 314 -7.59 -15.95 6.58
C GLY A 314 -8.01 -16.09 8.06
N HIS A 315 -8.78 -15.14 8.58
CA HIS A 315 -9.31 -15.19 9.95
C HIS A 315 -10.27 -16.37 10.17
N ARG A 316 -11.08 -16.74 9.16
CA ARG A 316 -11.95 -17.94 9.22
C ARG A 316 -11.14 -19.23 9.20
N VAL A 317 -10.04 -19.28 8.45
CA VAL A 317 -9.14 -20.43 8.41
C VAL A 317 -8.43 -20.64 9.74
N ALA A 318 -8.07 -19.57 10.45
CA ALA A 318 -7.35 -19.64 11.73
C ALA A 318 -7.89 -18.61 12.75
N PRO A 319 -9.11 -18.84 13.28
CA PRO A 319 -9.74 -17.90 14.19
C PRO A 319 -8.98 -17.74 15.51
N GLU A 320 -8.20 -18.75 15.91
CA GLU A 320 -7.34 -18.74 17.08
C GLU A 320 -6.05 -17.90 16.93
N MET A 321 -5.69 -17.48 15.70
CA MET A 321 -4.44 -16.79 15.40
C MET A 321 -4.62 -15.65 14.38
N THR A 322 -5.69 -14.89 14.48
CA THR A 322 -6.07 -13.85 13.51
C THR A 322 -4.99 -12.79 13.29
N SER A 323 -4.32 -12.34 14.36
CA SER A 323 -3.22 -11.36 14.27
C SER A 323 -2.02 -11.92 13.51
N THR A 324 -1.65 -13.19 13.74
CA THR A 324 -0.55 -13.86 13.03
C THR A 324 -0.87 -14.01 11.54
N ILE A 325 -2.09 -14.41 11.22
CA ILE A 325 -2.55 -14.54 9.83
C ILE A 325 -2.56 -13.16 9.14
N SER A 326 -3.03 -12.12 9.80
CA SER A 326 -2.94 -10.76 9.27
C SER A 326 -1.49 -10.35 8.99
N GLY A 327 -0.57 -10.66 9.90
CA GLY A 327 0.87 -10.42 9.69
C GLY A 327 1.45 -11.17 8.48
N ILE A 328 1.05 -12.42 8.27
CA ILE A 328 1.46 -13.22 7.10
C ILE A 328 0.87 -12.62 5.82
N LEU A 329 -0.42 -12.34 5.79
CA LEU A 329 -1.11 -11.90 4.58
C LEU A 329 -0.83 -10.42 4.25
N MET A 330 -0.59 -9.57 5.24
CA MET A 330 -0.32 -8.14 5.00
C MET A 330 1.19 -7.85 4.99
N GLY A 331 1.98 -8.42 5.90
CA GLY A 331 3.42 -8.17 5.97
C GLY A 331 4.19 -8.96 4.91
N PHE A 332 4.28 -10.28 5.10
CA PHE A 332 5.11 -11.12 4.22
C PHE A 332 4.59 -11.20 2.78
N ALA A 333 3.27 -11.18 2.55
CA ALA A 333 2.76 -11.18 1.19
C ALA A 333 3.06 -9.85 0.46
N TRP A 334 3.05 -8.73 1.17
CA TRP A 334 3.46 -7.45 0.59
C TRP A 334 4.96 -7.41 0.31
N ALA A 335 5.80 -7.96 1.20
CA ALA A 335 7.22 -8.13 0.93
C ALA A 335 7.46 -8.96 -0.34
N ALA A 336 6.80 -10.12 -0.42
CA ALA A 336 6.90 -10.97 -1.59
C ALA A 336 6.37 -10.31 -2.88
N SER A 337 5.35 -9.45 -2.79
CA SER A 337 4.79 -8.74 -3.96
C SER A 337 5.64 -7.58 -4.45
N SER A 338 6.68 -7.17 -3.72
CA SER A 338 7.53 -6.03 -4.07
C SER A 338 8.26 -6.18 -5.42
N PHE A 339 8.37 -7.40 -5.97
CA PHE A 339 8.94 -7.64 -7.30
C PHE A 339 8.06 -7.10 -8.44
N GLY A 340 6.78 -6.83 -8.20
CA GLY A 340 5.83 -6.38 -9.22
C GLY A 340 6.31 -5.20 -10.05
N PRO A 341 6.73 -4.06 -9.45
CA PRO A 341 7.24 -2.92 -10.20
C PRO A 341 8.46 -3.24 -11.09
N THR A 342 9.40 -4.04 -10.62
CA THR A 342 10.55 -4.45 -11.44
C THR A 342 10.11 -5.26 -12.65
N LEU A 343 9.20 -6.21 -12.46
CA LEU A 343 8.70 -7.02 -13.57
C LEU A 343 7.85 -6.18 -14.55
N CYS A 344 7.08 -5.19 -14.06
CA CYS A 344 6.37 -4.23 -14.89
C CYS A 344 7.33 -3.43 -15.77
N ALA A 345 8.42 -2.92 -15.21
CA ALA A 345 9.43 -2.18 -15.94
C ALA A 345 10.15 -3.07 -16.97
N TYR A 346 10.48 -4.31 -16.61
CA TYR A 346 11.12 -5.28 -17.48
C TYR A 346 10.24 -5.63 -18.71
N THR A 347 8.95 -5.80 -18.49
CA THR A 347 7.99 -6.13 -19.55
C THR A 347 7.46 -4.90 -20.32
N SER A 348 7.95 -3.71 -19.97
CA SER A 348 7.60 -2.46 -20.64
C SER A 348 7.97 -2.49 -22.14
N GLY A 349 7.00 -2.20 -23.00
CA GLY A 349 7.20 -2.17 -24.45
C GLY A 349 7.18 -3.53 -25.16
N MET A 350 6.93 -4.64 -24.44
CA MET A 350 6.87 -5.98 -25.06
C MET A 350 5.62 -6.20 -25.93
N LEU A 351 4.56 -5.42 -25.74
CA LEU A 351 3.34 -5.53 -26.54
C LEU A 351 3.22 -4.35 -27.50
N PRO A 352 3.28 -4.56 -28.84
CA PRO A 352 3.19 -3.48 -29.82
C PRO A 352 1.90 -2.66 -29.73
N ALA A 353 0.78 -3.31 -29.38
CA ALA A 353 -0.52 -2.64 -29.27
C ALA A 353 -0.64 -1.67 -28.07
N PHE A 354 0.22 -1.82 -27.08
CA PHE A 354 0.27 -0.99 -25.87
C PHE A 354 1.73 -0.61 -25.56
N PRO A 355 2.23 0.49 -26.11
CA PRO A 355 3.63 0.84 -26.01
C PRO A 355 4.06 1.19 -24.58
N ARG A 356 5.35 1.00 -24.30
CA ARG A 356 6.03 1.43 -23.06
C ARG A 356 5.38 0.83 -21.79
N MET A 357 5.11 1.65 -20.74
CA MET A 357 4.60 1.20 -19.45
C MET A 357 3.20 0.54 -19.52
N ALA A 358 2.35 0.97 -20.45
CA ALA A 358 1.03 0.36 -20.65
C ALA A 358 1.14 -1.15 -20.96
N SER A 359 2.14 -1.57 -21.73
CA SER A 359 2.45 -2.97 -22.02
C SER A 359 2.81 -3.73 -20.74
N GLY A 360 3.71 -3.18 -19.92
CA GLY A 360 4.11 -3.80 -18.67
C GLY A 360 2.92 -3.98 -17.71
N LEU A 361 2.12 -2.93 -17.51
CA LEU A 361 0.93 -2.99 -16.68
C LEU A 361 -0.10 -4.02 -17.20
N LEU A 362 -0.28 -4.11 -18.53
CA LEU A 362 -1.20 -5.10 -19.12
C LEU A 362 -0.69 -6.53 -18.92
N LEU A 363 0.60 -6.78 -19.12
CA LEU A 363 1.18 -8.11 -18.88
C LEU A 363 1.06 -8.54 -17.41
N LEU A 364 1.18 -7.59 -16.46
CA LEU A 364 1.02 -7.91 -15.06
C LEU A 364 -0.41 -8.28 -14.65
N THR A 365 -1.42 -8.09 -15.50
CA THR A 365 -2.78 -8.59 -15.24
C THR A 365 -2.85 -10.12 -15.17
N MET A 366 -1.83 -10.81 -15.68
CA MET A 366 -1.68 -12.26 -15.47
C MET A 366 -1.65 -12.64 -13.98
N PHE A 367 -1.15 -11.78 -13.10
CA PHE A 367 -1.09 -12.06 -11.67
C PHE A 367 -2.47 -12.09 -11.00
N PRO A 368 -3.33 -11.06 -11.13
CA PRO A 368 -4.72 -11.19 -10.71
C PRO A 368 -5.43 -12.40 -11.36
N ALA A 369 -5.16 -12.71 -12.63
CA ALA A 369 -5.75 -13.90 -13.26
C ALA A 369 -5.31 -15.21 -12.59
N ILE A 370 -4.02 -15.34 -12.23
CA ILE A 370 -3.52 -16.47 -11.44
C ILE A 370 -4.19 -16.48 -10.06
N ALA A 371 -4.29 -15.31 -9.40
CA ALA A 371 -4.97 -15.20 -8.11
C ALA A 371 -6.44 -15.65 -8.17
N ALA A 372 -7.14 -15.35 -9.27
CA ALA A 372 -8.51 -15.83 -9.50
C ALA A 372 -8.58 -17.35 -9.56
N ILE A 373 -7.68 -17.99 -10.33
CA ILE A 373 -7.61 -19.45 -10.43
C ILE A 373 -7.32 -20.06 -9.06
N LEU A 374 -6.32 -19.54 -8.32
CA LEU A 374 -6.00 -20.03 -6.97
C LEU A 374 -7.19 -19.88 -6.00
N SER A 375 -8.00 -18.84 -6.16
CA SER A 375 -9.19 -18.61 -5.31
C SER A 375 -10.22 -19.73 -5.44
N LEU A 376 -10.31 -20.40 -6.59
CA LEU A 376 -11.24 -21.51 -6.81
C LEU A 376 -10.90 -22.76 -6.00
N PHE A 377 -9.62 -22.92 -5.61
CA PHE A 377 -9.15 -24.03 -4.78
C PHE A 377 -9.30 -23.79 -3.27
N LEU A 378 -9.77 -22.60 -2.87
CA LEU A 378 -10.04 -22.32 -1.45
C LEU A 378 -11.22 -23.18 -0.96
N PRO A 379 -11.21 -23.61 0.32
CA PRO A 379 -12.31 -24.38 0.89
C PRO A 379 -13.63 -23.61 0.78
N HIS A 380 -14.71 -24.38 0.73
CA HIS A 380 -16.08 -23.85 0.79
C HIS A 380 -16.28 -23.33 2.22
N GLY A 381 -16.13 -22.04 2.45
CA GLY A 381 -16.38 -21.40 3.74
C GLY A 381 -17.86 -21.45 4.12
#